data_d53d60832aa7c7ae5a9f226999d7badd
#
_entry.id   d53d60832aa7c7ae5a9f226999d7badd
#
_cell.length_a   1.000
_cell.length_b   1.000
_cell.length_c   1.000
_cell.angle_alpha   90.00
_cell.angle_beta   90.00
_cell.angle_gamma   90.00
#
_symmetry.space_group_name_H-M   'P 1'
#
loop_
_entity.id
_entity.type
_entity.pdbx_description
1 polymer ?
#
loop_
_entity_poly.entity_id
_entity_poly.type
_entity_poly.pdbx_seq_one_letter_code
_entity_poly.pdbx_strand_id
1 'polypeptide(L)'
;MGSSSIVELLEAYPIPEEKEIPPYKIYCDMDGVLTDFQKRFEHFTGMLPKAYENKYGIAGFWNLIDVEVGIKFWSDMDWMPEGKRLWNFIEKYNPDLLTSPSKDDSSRLGKKLWVKENLTPLPNVIFSY
;
A
#
# COMPACT_ATOMS: atom_id res chain seq x y z
N MET A 1 -29.59 14.90 25.57
CA MET A 1 -29.47 13.80 24.59
C MET A 1 -29.04 12.57 25.32
N GLY A 2 -29.80 11.58 25.27
CA GLY A 2 -29.51 10.32 25.91
C GLY A 2 -29.39 9.19 24.93
N SER A 3 -29.40 7.98 25.43
CA SER A 3 -29.38 6.75 24.66
C SER A 3 -30.56 6.66 23.67
N SER A 4 -31.67 7.32 23.90
CA SER A 4 -32.84 7.35 23.00
C SER A 4 -32.49 7.96 21.64
N SER A 5 -31.68 9.04 21.61
CA SER A 5 -31.26 9.65 20.35
C SER A 5 -30.36 8.73 19.54
N ILE A 6 -29.50 7.95 20.20
CA ILE A 6 -28.64 6.97 19.55
C ILE A 6 -29.45 5.83 18.98
N VAL A 7 -30.47 5.34 19.75
CA VAL A 7 -31.36 4.28 19.30
C VAL A 7 -32.16 4.74 18.08
N GLU A 8 -32.70 5.96 18.08
CA GLU A 8 -33.40 6.52 16.94
C GLU A 8 -32.56 6.61 15.70
N LEU A 9 -31.26 7.01 15.84
CA LEU A 9 -30.30 7.05 14.72
C LEU A 9 -30.05 5.66 14.18
N LEU A 10 -29.87 4.66 15.04
CA LEU A 10 -29.62 3.28 14.61
C LEU A 10 -30.85 2.68 13.92
N GLU A 11 -32.07 3.05 14.33
CA GLU A 11 -33.28 2.62 13.67
C GLU A 11 -33.44 3.27 12.29
N ALA A 12 -33.10 4.56 12.18
CA ALA A 12 -33.19 5.30 10.92
C ALA A 12 -32.07 4.94 9.94
N TYR A 13 -30.87 4.67 10.48
CA TYR A 13 -29.67 4.34 9.70
C TYR A 13 -29.02 3.06 10.26
N PRO A 14 -29.64 1.90 9.99
CA PRO A 14 -29.14 0.64 10.56
C PRO A 14 -27.71 0.35 10.11
N ILE A 15 -26.90 -0.11 11.06
CA ILE A 15 -25.56 -0.59 10.77
C ILE A 15 -25.69 -1.95 10.10
N PRO A 16 -25.05 -2.17 8.95
CA PRO A 16 -25.07 -3.47 8.29
C PRO A 16 -24.57 -4.58 9.22
N GLU A 17 -25.18 -5.75 9.13
CA GLU A 17 -24.69 -6.93 9.84
C GLU A 17 -23.30 -7.31 9.31
N GLU A 18 -22.51 -8.02 10.12
CA GLU A 18 -21.15 -8.44 9.74
C GLU A 18 -21.10 -9.22 8.43
N LYS A 19 -22.16 -9.95 8.10
CA LYS A 19 -22.27 -10.71 6.84
C LYS A 19 -22.59 -9.84 5.64
N GLU A 20 -23.06 -8.62 5.85
CA GLU A 20 -23.43 -7.73 4.75
C GLU A 20 -22.18 -7.08 4.19
N ILE A 21 -22.07 -7.11 2.87
CA ILE A 21 -21.00 -6.43 2.16
C ILE A 21 -21.27 -4.94 2.23
N PRO A 22 -20.34 -4.13 2.75
CA PRO A 22 -20.53 -2.69 2.76
C PRO A 22 -20.72 -2.17 1.33
N PRO A 23 -21.52 -1.10 1.13
CA PRO A 23 -21.80 -0.57 -0.19
C PRO A 23 -20.60 0.09 -0.88
N TYR A 24 -19.46 0.12 -0.25
CA TYR A 24 -18.24 0.72 -0.77
C TYR A 24 -17.05 -0.25 -0.61
N LYS A 25 -16.12 -0.14 -1.51
CA LYS A 25 -14.88 -0.93 -1.49
C LYS A 25 -13.75 -0.11 -0.89
N ILE A 26 -12.92 -0.73 -0.05
CA ILE A 26 -11.73 -0.10 0.50
C ILE A 26 -10.54 -0.40 -0.42
N TYR A 27 -9.83 0.64 -0.79
CA TYR A 27 -8.57 0.55 -1.50
C TYR A 27 -7.45 1.06 -0.61
N CYS A 28 -6.36 0.32 -0.54
CA CYS A 28 -5.20 0.68 0.28
C CYS A 28 -4.00 0.91 -0.63
N ASP A 29 -3.34 2.05 -0.46
CA ASP A 29 -2.09 2.34 -1.14
C ASP A 29 -0.96 1.50 -0.56
N MET A 30 0.10 1.28 -1.32
CA MET A 30 1.28 0.54 -0.87
C MET A 30 2.40 1.47 -0.42
N ASP A 31 3.03 2.15 -1.38
CA ASP A 31 4.24 2.94 -1.09
C ASP A 31 3.92 4.14 -0.19
N GLY A 32 4.66 4.25 0.91
CA GLY A 32 4.44 5.30 1.90
C GLY A 32 3.30 5.02 2.87
N VAL A 33 2.55 3.94 2.67
CA VAL A 33 1.44 3.51 3.55
C VAL A 33 1.74 2.16 4.20
N LEU A 34 1.92 1.13 3.40
CA LEU A 34 2.30 -0.20 3.86
C LEU A 34 3.81 -0.44 3.74
N THR A 35 4.41 -0.03 2.64
CA THR A 35 5.81 -0.25 2.32
C THR A 35 6.62 1.03 2.44
N ASP A 36 7.83 0.91 2.99
CA ASP A 36 8.72 2.05 3.22
C ASP A 36 9.67 2.26 2.03
N PHE A 37 9.15 2.93 1.01
CA PHE A 37 9.89 3.25 -0.21
C PHE A 37 11.13 4.11 0.09
N GLN A 38 10.97 5.14 0.90
CA GLN A 38 12.07 6.06 1.20
C GLN A 38 13.23 5.34 1.88
N LYS A 39 12.95 4.51 2.89
CA LYS A 39 13.97 3.72 3.59
C LYS A 39 14.68 2.79 2.63
N ARG A 40 13.93 2.12 1.76
CA ARG A 40 14.48 1.21 0.76
C ARG A 40 15.41 1.94 -0.20
N PHE A 41 14.98 3.10 -0.68
CA PHE A 41 15.77 3.92 -1.59
C PHE A 41 17.07 4.40 -0.92
N GLU A 42 16.99 4.87 0.32
CA GLU A 42 18.17 5.30 1.08
C GLU A 42 19.14 4.13 1.32
N HIS A 43 18.62 2.92 1.50
CA HIS A 43 19.46 1.73 1.67
C HIS A 43 20.41 1.52 0.48
N PHE A 44 19.94 1.75 -0.73
CA PHE A 44 20.75 1.55 -1.94
C PHE A 44 21.60 2.75 -2.33
N THR A 45 21.16 3.95 -2.00
CA THR A 45 21.80 5.18 -2.52
C THR A 45 22.47 6.03 -1.44
N GLY A 46 22.11 5.85 -0.18
CA GLY A 46 22.50 6.75 0.89
C GLY A 46 21.87 8.14 0.78
N MET A 47 20.90 8.32 -0.12
CA MET A 47 20.26 9.60 -0.40
C MET A 47 18.73 9.49 -0.32
N LEU A 48 18.08 10.60 0.04
CA LEU A 48 16.63 10.73 -0.11
C LEU A 48 16.23 10.67 -1.59
N PRO A 49 15.07 10.09 -1.92
CA PRO A 49 14.62 9.97 -3.30
C PRO A 49 14.66 11.29 -4.08
N LYS A 50 14.15 12.36 -3.49
CA LYS A 50 14.11 13.66 -4.15
C LYS A 50 15.50 14.25 -4.39
N ALA A 51 16.41 14.08 -3.44
CA ALA A 51 17.78 14.54 -3.59
C ALA A 51 18.51 13.79 -4.71
N TYR A 52 18.28 12.50 -4.81
CA TYR A 52 18.85 11.67 -5.88
C TYR A 52 18.30 12.07 -7.24
N GLU A 53 16.99 12.24 -7.35
CA GLU A 53 16.33 12.71 -8.58
C GLU A 53 16.88 14.06 -9.02
N ASN A 54 17.04 15.00 -8.09
CA ASN A 54 17.62 16.32 -8.40
C ASN A 54 19.06 16.24 -8.92
N LYS A 55 19.84 15.29 -8.39
CA LYS A 55 21.25 15.12 -8.77
C LYS A 55 21.43 14.37 -10.09
N TYR A 56 20.69 13.30 -10.29
CA TYR A 56 20.87 12.37 -11.41
C TYR A 56 19.73 12.40 -12.44
N GLY A 57 18.70 13.17 -12.22
CA GLY A 57 17.53 13.26 -13.09
C GLY A 57 16.55 12.12 -12.91
N ILE A 58 15.36 12.28 -13.53
CA ILE A 58 14.29 11.27 -13.46
C ILE A 58 14.72 9.96 -14.10
N ALA A 59 15.40 10.01 -15.24
CA ALA A 59 15.86 8.81 -15.91
C ALA A 59 16.87 8.02 -15.06
N GLY A 60 17.80 8.71 -14.41
CA GLY A 60 18.77 8.08 -13.50
C GLY A 60 18.10 7.48 -12.27
N PHE A 61 17.10 8.16 -11.75
CA PHE A 61 16.29 7.69 -10.62
C PHE A 61 15.62 6.34 -10.93
N TRP A 62 14.90 6.26 -12.02
CA TRP A 62 14.20 5.02 -12.40
C TRP A 62 15.15 3.94 -12.88
N ASN A 63 16.27 4.30 -13.51
CA ASN A 63 17.28 3.32 -13.90
C ASN A 63 17.87 2.60 -12.69
N LEU A 64 18.12 3.31 -11.60
CA LEU A 64 18.61 2.69 -10.38
C LEU A 64 17.60 1.64 -9.87
N ILE A 65 16.36 2.02 -9.76
CA ILE A 65 15.32 1.16 -9.19
C ILE A 65 15.04 -0.03 -10.11
N ASP A 66 14.79 0.22 -11.39
CA ASP A 66 14.27 -0.78 -12.31
C ASP A 66 15.34 -1.65 -12.93
N VAL A 67 16.53 -1.10 -13.19
CA VAL A 67 17.61 -1.81 -13.89
C VAL A 67 18.69 -2.28 -12.92
N GLU A 68 19.24 -1.38 -12.12
CA GLU A 68 20.37 -1.74 -11.24
C GLU A 68 19.95 -2.63 -10.08
N VAL A 69 18.81 -2.37 -9.47
CA VAL A 69 18.29 -3.20 -8.36
C VAL A 69 17.26 -4.20 -8.86
N GLY A 70 16.23 -3.73 -9.56
CA GLY A 70 15.19 -4.59 -10.14
C GLY A 70 14.16 -5.09 -9.14
N ILE A 71 13.69 -6.33 -9.34
CA ILE A 71 12.59 -6.92 -8.58
C ILE A 71 12.78 -6.82 -7.06
N LYS A 72 13.98 -7.05 -6.58
CA LYS A 72 14.28 -7.04 -5.14
C LYS A 72 14.10 -5.68 -4.49
N PHE A 73 14.19 -4.60 -5.26
CA PHE A 73 13.89 -3.28 -4.71
C PHE A 73 12.51 -3.28 -4.08
N TRP A 74 11.54 -3.86 -4.78
CA TRP A 74 10.12 -3.85 -4.39
C TRP A 74 9.76 -5.00 -3.46
N SER A 75 10.28 -6.20 -3.73
CA SER A 75 9.91 -7.40 -2.97
C SER A 75 10.45 -7.42 -1.54
N ASP A 76 11.55 -6.76 -1.28
CA ASP A 76 12.23 -6.80 0.01
C ASP A 76 12.05 -5.50 0.83
N MET A 77 11.05 -4.70 0.51
CA MET A 77 10.77 -3.50 1.29
C MET A 77 10.34 -3.82 2.71
N ASP A 78 10.74 -2.96 3.64
CA ASP A 78 10.22 -3.02 5.00
C ASP A 78 8.81 -2.44 5.07
N TRP A 79 8.09 -2.83 6.10
CA TRP A 79 6.83 -2.17 6.43
C TRP A 79 7.07 -0.73 6.83
N MET A 80 6.14 0.16 6.49
CA MET A 80 6.05 1.44 7.18
C MET A 80 5.80 1.18 8.67
N PRO A 81 6.31 2.05 9.58
CA PRO A 81 6.14 1.84 11.02
C PRO A 81 4.71 1.55 11.46
N GLU A 82 3.73 2.20 10.85
CA GLU A 82 2.31 1.99 11.16
C GLU A 82 1.57 1.12 10.13
N GLY A 83 2.28 0.65 9.10
CA GLY A 83 1.68 -0.08 7.99
C GLY A 83 1.04 -1.40 8.41
N LYS A 84 1.74 -2.18 9.23
CA LYS A 84 1.23 -3.46 9.70
C LYS A 84 -0.01 -3.30 10.58
N ARG A 85 -0.02 -2.27 11.42
CA ARG A 85 -1.15 -1.92 12.26
C ARG A 85 -2.36 -1.52 11.42
N LEU A 86 -2.14 -0.71 10.40
CA LEU A 86 -3.20 -0.34 9.45
C LEU A 86 -3.78 -1.56 8.76
N TRP A 87 -2.91 -2.43 8.21
CA TRP A 87 -3.35 -3.63 7.53
C TRP A 87 -4.19 -4.53 8.46
N ASN A 88 -3.72 -4.77 9.69
CA ASN A 88 -4.45 -5.57 10.66
C ASN A 88 -5.82 -4.98 11.00
N PHE A 89 -5.97 -3.68 10.90
CA PHE A 89 -7.25 -3.01 11.13
C PHE A 89 -8.22 -3.17 9.96
N ILE A 90 -7.74 -3.08 8.72
CA ILE A 90 -8.61 -3.06 7.54
C ILE A 90 -8.78 -4.43 6.88
N GLU A 91 -7.94 -5.42 7.18
CA GLU A 91 -7.94 -6.72 6.48
C GLU A 91 -9.31 -7.41 6.45
N LYS A 92 -10.08 -7.30 7.53
CA LYS A 92 -11.41 -7.90 7.66
C LYS A 92 -12.44 -7.32 6.69
N TYR A 93 -12.16 -6.18 6.10
CA TYR A 93 -13.05 -5.52 5.14
C TYR A 93 -12.73 -5.85 3.70
N ASN A 94 -11.88 -6.84 3.46
CA ASN A 94 -11.46 -7.27 2.12
C ASN A 94 -10.95 -6.12 1.24
N PRO A 95 -9.98 -5.32 1.70
CA PRO A 95 -9.45 -4.25 0.87
C PRO A 95 -8.70 -4.81 -0.34
N ASP A 96 -8.74 -4.06 -1.43
CA ASP A 96 -7.80 -4.27 -2.53
C ASP A 96 -6.65 -3.29 -2.37
N LEU A 97 -5.48 -3.65 -2.88
CA LEU A 97 -4.37 -2.71 -2.98
C LEU A 97 -4.46 -1.95 -4.29
N LEU A 98 -4.24 -0.64 -4.20
CA LEU A 98 -4.19 0.24 -5.37
C LEU A 98 -2.82 0.91 -5.36
N THR A 99 -1.99 0.62 -6.35
CA THR A 99 -0.61 1.09 -6.39
C THR A 99 -0.20 1.47 -7.79
N SER A 100 0.68 2.46 -7.90
CA SER A 100 1.22 2.89 -9.19
C SER A 100 2.58 2.25 -9.40
N PRO A 101 2.73 1.35 -10.39
CA PRO A 101 4.03 0.75 -10.67
C PRO A 101 4.87 1.69 -11.52
N SER A 102 6.18 1.45 -11.57
CA SER A 102 7.03 2.02 -12.60
C SER A 102 6.65 1.41 -13.96
N LYS A 103 7.24 1.90 -15.04
CA LYS A 103 7.00 1.36 -16.38
C LYS A 103 7.59 -0.03 -16.57
N ASP A 104 8.55 -0.42 -15.73
CA ASP A 104 9.23 -1.70 -15.81
C ASP A 104 8.45 -2.82 -15.11
N ASP A 105 8.47 -4.02 -15.68
CA ASP A 105 7.77 -5.18 -15.12
C ASP A 105 8.29 -5.58 -13.73
N SER A 106 9.54 -5.26 -13.41
CA SER A 106 10.13 -5.56 -12.10
C SER A 106 9.33 -4.96 -10.94
N SER A 107 8.77 -3.78 -11.16
CA SER A 107 7.92 -3.11 -10.17
C SER A 107 6.65 -3.92 -9.87
N ARG A 108 5.94 -4.36 -10.90
CA ARG A 108 4.73 -5.15 -10.74
C ARG A 108 5.01 -6.51 -10.08
N LEU A 109 6.03 -7.20 -10.57
CA LEU A 109 6.43 -8.50 -10.03
C LEU A 109 6.90 -8.37 -8.57
N GLY A 110 7.74 -7.40 -8.28
CA GLY A 110 8.26 -7.20 -6.93
C GLY A 110 7.16 -6.84 -5.93
N LYS A 111 6.24 -5.97 -6.33
CA LYS A 111 5.09 -5.60 -5.48
C LYS A 111 4.19 -6.80 -5.19
N LYS A 112 3.90 -7.63 -6.19
CA LYS A 112 3.11 -8.85 -5.99
C LYS A 112 3.81 -9.85 -5.06
N LEU A 113 5.12 -9.99 -5.19
CA LEU A 113 5.89 -10.86 -4.29
C LEU A 113 5.83 -10.36 -2.85
N TRP A 114 5.99 -9.06 -2.64
CA TRP A 114 5.89 -8.47 -1.31
C TRP A 114 4.52 -8.74 -0.68
N VAL A 115 3.46 -8.54 -1.45
CA VAL A 115 2.08 -8.79 -1.01
C VAL A 115 1.90 -10.25 -0.60
N LYS A 116 2.35 -11.17 -1.44
CA LYS A 116 2.24 -12.61 -1.17
C LYS A 116 2.94 -13.02 0.12
N GLU A 117 4.10 -12.44 0.39
CA GLU A 117 4.89 -12.78 1.58
C GLU A 117 4.40 -12.11 2.86
N ASN A 118 3.79 -10.95 2.76
CA ASN A 118 3.52 -10.11 3.93
C ASN A 118 2.05 -9.95 4.29
N LEU A 119 1.12 -10.14 3.36
CA LEU A 119 -0.31 -9.88 3.58
C LEU A 119 -1.13 -11.16 3.63
N THR A 120 -1.90 -11.30 4.70
CA THR A 120 -2.87 -12.38 4.87
C THR A 120 -4.17 -11.78 5.40
N PRO A 121 -5.32 -12.09 4.80
CA PRO A 121 -5.52 -12.85 3.56
C PRO A 121 -4.93 -12.12 2.33
N LEU A 122 -4.68 -12.87 1.26
CA LEU A 122 -4.08 -12.31 0.05
C LEU A 122 -5.06 -11.37 -0.66
N PRO A 123 -4.77 -10.06 -0.74
CA PRO A 123 -5.63 -9.12 -1.44
C PRO A 123 -5.37 -9.13 -2.94
N ASN A 124 -6.31 -8.57 -3.69
CA ASN A 124 -6.06 -8.23 -5.09
C ASN A 124 -5.16 -7.01 -5.16
N VAL A 125 -4.26 -6.98 -6.13
CA VAL A 125 -3.39 -5.84 -6.41
C VAL A 125 -3.83 -5.21 -7.71
N ILE A 126 -4.26 -3.95 -7.63
CA ILE A 126 -4.69 -3.17 -8.78
C ILE A 126 -3.59 -2.16 -9.09
N PHE A 127 -3.07 -2.21 -10.30
CA PHE A 127 -2.06 -1.27 -10.77
C PHE A 127 -2.73 -0.10 -11.48
N SER A 128 -2.46 1.11 -10.99
CA SER A 128 -2.95 2.36 -11.56
C SER A 128 -1.79 3.11 -12.21
N TYR A 129 -1.96 3.51 -13.44
CA TYR A 129 -0.93 4.20 -14.22
C TYR A 129 -1.12 5.71 -14.31
#